data_8889795f75b4a302b6cfbb8fbc2c42cb
#
_entry.id   8889795f75b4a302b6cfbb8fbc2c42cb
#
_cell.length_a   1.000
_cell.length_b   1.000
_cell.length_c   1.000
_cell.angle_alpha   90.00
_cell.angle_beta   90.00
_cell.angle_gamma   90.00
#
_symmetry.space_group_name_H-M   'P 1'
#
loop_
_entity.id
_entity.type
_entity.pdbx_description
1 polymer ?
#
loop_
_entity_poly.entity_id
_entity_poly.type
_entity_poly.pdbx_seq_one_letter_code
_entity_poly.pdbx_strand_id
1 'polypeptide(L)'
;AFVYRFIDALAAGGAALGFTPEQAERLALAMVEGAAELARQSAHSPAELARMVASPGGTTEAGLKVLDADQALERLASATLRAARDRGIELAAFAAAPKDA
;
A
#
# COMPACT_ATOMS: atom_id res chain seq x y z
N ALA A 1 7.66 5.40 -4.78
CA ALA A 1 8.02 4.03 -5.13
C ALA A 1 7.16 2.99 -4.40
N PHE A 2 6.85 3.21 -3.13
CA PHE A 2 6.10 2.25 -2.32
C PHE A 2 4.67 2.07 -2.84
N VAL A 3 4.02 3.17 -3.20
CA VAL A 3 2.67 3.11 -3.77
C VAL A 3 2.70 2.45 -5.15
N TYR A 4 3.70 2.74 -5.96
CA TYR A 4 3.87 2.08 -7.27
C TYR A 4 4.01 0.57 -7.11
N ARG A 5 4.79 0.12 -6.14
CA ARG A 5 4.96 -1.31 -5.87
C ARG A 5 3.64 -1.95 -5.41
N PHE A 6 2.86 -1.24 -4.62
CA PHE A 6 1.55 -1.72 -4.19
C PHE A 6 0.58 -1.85 -5.37
N ILE A 7 0.56 -0.85 -6.26
CA ILE A 7 -0.26 -0.90 -7.47
C ILE A 7 0.14 -2.10 -8.33
N ASP A 8 1.43 -2.31 -8.51
CA ASP A 8 1.96 -3.45 -9.26
C ASP A 8 1.54 -4.79 -8.65
N ALA A 9 1.57 -4.90 -7.33
CA ALA A 9 1.15 -6.12 -6.63
C ALA A 9 -0.34 -6.38 -6.82
N LEU A 10 -1.19 -5.34 -6.76
CA LEU A 10 -2.62 -5.46 -7.03
C LEU A 10 -2.87 -5.91 -8.47
N ALA A 11 -2.13 -5.33 -9.41
CA ALA A 11 -2.24 -5.71 -10.83
C ALA A 11 -1.85 -7.17 -11.05
N ALA A 12 -0.76 -7.61 -10.42
CA ALA A 12 -0.33 -9.01 -10.50
C ALA A 12 -1.40 -9.97 -9.96
N GLY A 13 -2.03 -9.59 -8.84
CA GLY A 13 -3.15 -10.36 -8.26
C GLY A 13 -4.35 -10.46 -9.22
N GLY A 14 -4.70 -9.34 -9.85
CA GLY A 14 -5.79 -9.31 -10.83
C GLY A 14 -5.49 -10.17 -12.07
N ALA A 15 -4.26 -10.10 -12.58
CA ALA A 15 -3.85 -10.91 -13.72
C ALA A 15 -3.91 -12.40 -13.39
N ALA A 16 -3.53 -12.78 -12.17
CA ALA A 16 -3.62 -14.16 -11.72
C ALA A 16 -5.07 -14.68 -11.68
N LEU A 17 -6.04 -13.78 -11.55
CA LEU A 17 -7.47 -14.12 -11.52
C LEU A 17 -8.13 -14.09 -12.89
N GLY A 18 -7.40 -13.79 -13.96
CA GLY A 18 -7.90 -13.89 -15.32
C GLY A 18 -7.99 -12.59 -16.10
N PHE A 19 -7.70 -11.44 -15.49
CA PHE A 19 -7.59 -10.19 -16.24
C PHE A 19 -6.33 -10.20 -17.10
N THR A 20 -6.36 -9.54 -18.25
CA THR A 20 -5.11 -9.34 -18.98
C THR A 20 -4.19 -8.43 -18.16
N PRO A 21 -2.85 -8.51 -18.35
CA PRO A 21 -1.93 -7.62 -17.63
C PRO A 21 -2.29 -6.15 -17.78
N GLU A 22 -2.70 -5.70 -18.96
CA GLU A 22 -3.07 -4.31 -19.23
C GLU A 22 -4.35 -3.92 -18.50
N GLN A 23 -5.35 -4.81 -18.47
CA GLN A 23 -6.59 -4.57 -17.73
C GLN A 23 -6.33 -4.50 -16.24
N ALA A 24 -5.54 -5.44 -15.71
CA ALA A 24 -5.21 -5.50 -14.30
C ALA A 24 -4.47 -4.25 -13.83
N GLU A 25 -3.52 -3.78 -14.60
CA GLU A 25 -2.76 -2.55 -14.30
C GLU A 25 -3.69 -1.34 -14.27
N ARG A 26 -4.55 -1.20 -15.28
CA ARG A 26 -5.47 -0.09 -15.39
C ARG A 26 -6.48 -0.07 -14.24
N LEU A 27 -7.00 -1.25 -13.87
CA LEU A 27 -7.94 -1.37 -12.76
C LEU A 27 -7.27 -1.05 -11.42
N ALA A 28 -6.05 -1.55 -11.21
CA ALA A 28 -5.31 -1.28 -9.98
C ALA A 28 -5.01 0.22 -9.82
N LEU A 29 -4.56 0.87 -10.90
CA LEU A 29 -4.28 2.30 -10.88
C LEU A 29 -5.54 3.12 -10.61
N ALA A 30 -6.65 2.80 -11.27
CA ALA A 30 -7.92 3.49 -11.07
C ALA A 30 -8.44 3.32 -9.64
N MET A 31 -8.27 2.14 -9.07
CA MET A 31 -8.67 1.85 -7.69
C MET A 31 -7.93 2.74 -6.71
N VAL A 32 -6.61 2.83 -6.83
CA VAL A 32 -5.78 3.63 -5.93
C VAL A 32 -6.06 5.13 -6.11
N GLU A 33 -6.16 5.58 -7.36
CA GLU A 33 -6.48 6.98 -7.67
C GLU A 33 -7.83 7.39 -7.09
N GLY A 34 -8.87 6.60 -7.32
CA GLY A 34 -10.21 6.89 -6.83
C GLY A 34 -10.29 6.88 -5.31
N ALA A 35 -9.67 5.88 -4.68
CA ALA A 35 -9.66 5.79 -3.22
C ALA A 35 -8.93 6.97 -2.57
N ALA A 36 -7.78 7.36 -3.14
CA ALA A 36 -7.01 8.49 -2.63
C ALA A 36 -7.79 9.80 -2.73
N GLU A 37 -8.46 10.03 -3.87
CA GLU A 37 -9.27 11.23 -4.08
C GLU A 37 -10.43 11.31 -3.11
N LEU A 38 -11.15 10.20 -2.93
CA LEU A 38 -12.29 10.16 -2.01
C LEU A 38 -11.83 10.35 -0.56
N ALA A 39 -10.72 9.73 -0.18
CA ALA A 39 -10.17 9.87 1.17
C ALA A 39 -9.76 11.31 1.45
N ARG A 40 -9.17 12.00 0.47
CA ARG A 40 -8.75 13.38 0.60
C ARG A 40 -9.93 14.32 0.85
N GLN A 41 -11.07 14.05 0.22
CA GLN A 41 -12.28 14.88 0.33
C GLN A 41 -13.16 14.52 1.52
N SER A 42 -12.91 13.38 2.16
CA SER A 42 -13.76 12.89 3.24
C SER A 42 -13.33 13.43 4.59
N ALA A 43 -14.30 13.57 5.50
CA ALA A 43 -14.04 13.85 6.91
C ALA A 43 -13.66 12.59 7.68
N HIS A 44 -13.85 11.40 7.09
CA HIS A 44 -13.51 10.12 7.72
C HIS A 44 -12.08 9.73 7.44
N SER A 45 -11.46 9.02 8.38
CA SER A 45 -10.12 8.48 8.19
C SER A 45 -10.14 7.31 7.20
N PRO A 46 -8.99 6.97 6.58
CA PRO A 46 -8.92 5.77 5.73
C PRO A 46 -9.39 4.50 6.42
N ALA A 47 -9.10 4.34 7.71
CA ALA A 47 -9.55 3.18 8.48
C ALA A 47 -11.07 3.12 8.56
N GLU A 48 -11.72 4.27 8.82
CA GLU A 48 -13.18 4.37 8.85
C GLU A 48 -13.79 4.10 7.48
N LEU A 49 -13.19 4.68 6.42
CA LEU A 49 -13.66 4.48 5.05
C LEU A 49 -13.61 3.01 4.64
N ALA A 50 -12.55 2.29 5.02
CA ALA A 50 -12.44 0.86 4.74
C ALA A 50 -13.60 0.09 5.38
N ARG A 51 -13.95 0.42 6.63
CA ARG A 51 -15.07 -0.23 7.33
C ARG A 51 -16.41 0.12 6.67
N MET A 52 -16.58 1.36 6.24
CA MET A 52 -17.85 1.84 5.67
C MET A 52 -18.19 1.15 4.36
N VAL A 53 -17.19 0.76 3.56
CA VAL A 53 -17.42 0.14 2.26
C VAL A 53 -17.36 -1.39 2.31
N ALA A 54 -17.10 -1.97 3.48
CA ALA A 54 -17.02 -3.42 3.67
C ALA A 54 -18.33 -3.93 4.24
N SER A 55 -19.19 -4.50 3.40
CA SER A 55 -20.44 -5.12 3.85
C SER A 55 -20.14 -6.40 4.65
N PRO A 56 -20.83 -6.62 5.78
CA PRO A 56 -20.66 -7.86 6.54
C PRO A 56 -20.92 -9.09 5.68
N GLY A 57 -20.00 -10.05 5.68
CA GLY A 57 -20.08 -11.27 4.89
C GLY A 57 -19.84 -11.07 3.40
N GLY A 58 -19.48 -9.87 2.95
CA GLY A 58 -19.25 -9.56 1.54
C GLY A 58 -17.83 -9.84 1.06
N THR A 59 -17.61 -9.58 -0.23
CA THR A 59 -16.31 -9.82 -0.88
C THR A 59 -15.21 -8.92 -0.34
N THR A 60 -15.53 -7.65 -0.10
CA THR A 60 -14.57 -6.67 0.45
C THR A 60 -14.10 -7.07 1.84
N GLU A 61 -15.04 -7.49 2.71
CA GLU A 61 -14.68 -7.96 4.04
C GLU A 61 -13.75 -9.17 3.97
N ALA A 62 -14.03 -10.11 3.07
CA ALA A 62 -13.18 -11.28 2.87
C ALA A 62 -11.76 -10.88 2.45
N GLY A 63 -11.62 -9.93 1.54
CA GLY A 63 -10.32 -9.41 1.14
C GLY A 63 -9.59 -8.69 2.26
N LEU A 64 -10.31 -7.85 3.02
CA LEU A 64 -9.73 -7.13 4.16
C LEU A 64 -9.22 -8.09 5.24
N LYS A 65 -9.89 -9.21 5.44
CA LYS A 65 -9.43 -10.22 6.40
C LYS A 65 -8.06 -10.76 6.05
N VAL A 66 -7.74 -10.86 4.75
CA VAL A 66 -6.40 -11.28 4.32
C VAL A 66 -5.37 -10.19 4.64
N LEU A 67 -5.67 -8.93 4.32
CA LEU A 67 -4.76 -7.82 4.59
C LEU A 67 -4.52 -7.61 6.08
N ASP A 68 -5.55 -7.83 6.89
CA ASP A 68 -5.52 -7.55 8.33
C ASP A 68 -5.11 -8.77 9.18
N ALA A 69 -5.04 -9.95 8.58
CA ALA A 69 -4.66 -11.17 9.30
C ALA A 69 -3.30 -10.98 9.97
N ASP A 70 -3.28 -11.09 11.30
CA ASP A 70 -2.06 -10.92 12.09
C ASP A 70 -1.38 -9.56 11.79
N GLN A 71 -2.18 -8.54 11.49
CA GLN A 71 -1.70 -7.19 11.13
C GLN A 71 -0.71 -7.20 9.95
N ALA A 72 -0.94 -8.09 8.98
CA ALA A 72 0.02 -8.34 7.89
C ALA A 72 0.40 -7.08 7.12
N LEU A 73 -0.59 -6.33 6.64
CA LEU A 73 -0.32 -5.11 5.85
C LEU A 73 0.36 -4.05 6.69
N GLU A 74 -0.12 -3.82 7.92
CA GLU A 74 0.44 -2.84 8.84
C GLU A 74 1.89 -3.17 9.17
N ARG A 75 2.19 -4.45 9.46
CA ARG A 75 3.55 -4.89 9.76
C ARG A 75 4.48 -4.70 8.56
N LEU A 76 4.01 -5.03 7.36
CA LEU A 76 4.79 -4.87 6.14
C LEU A 76 5.10 -3.40 5.88
N ALA A 77 4.09 -2.53 5.99
CA ALA A 77 4.27 -1.08 5.82
C ALA A 77 5.27 -0.52 6.84
N SER A 78 5.14 -0.92 8.10
CA SER A 78 6.02 -0.49 9.17
C SER A 78 7.47 -0.93 8.92
N ALA A 79 7.67 -2.18 8.52
CA ALA A 79 9.00 -2.71 8.21
C ALA A 79 9.63 -1.97 7.02
N THR A 80 8.82 -1.67 6.00
CA THR A 80 9.26 -0.96 4.81
C THR A 80 9.76 0.45 5.15
N LEU A 81 8.96 1.19 5.91
CA LEU A 81 9.32 2.57 6.29
C LEU A 81 10.52 2.59 7.24
N ARG A 82 10.61 1.62 8.14
CA ARG A 82 11.75 1.51 9.05
C ARG A 82 13.05 1.25 8.30
N ALA A 83 13.02 0.34 7.32
CA ALA A 83 14.19 0.05 6.49
C ALA A 83 14.65 1.29 5.71
N ALA A 84 13.71 2.04 5.15
CA ALA A 84 14.01 3.27 4.41
C ALA A 84 14.62 4.33 5.34
N ARG A 85 14.03 4.50 6.54
CA ARG A 85 14.56 5.44 7.54
C ARG A 85 15.97 5.06 7.95
N ASP A 86 16.19 3.80 8.27
CA ASP A 86 17.50 3.34 8.76
C ASP A 86 18.57 3.53 7.68
N ARG A 87 18.24 3.26 6.42
CA ARG A 87 19.16 3.52 5.33
C ARG A 87 19.43 5.03 5.16
N GLY A 88 18.40 5.86 5.33
CA GLY A 88 18.54 7.31 5.30
C GLY A 88 19.50 7.81 6.38
N ILE A 89 19.40 7.26 7.59
CA ILE A 89 20.29 7.60 8.70
C ILE A 89 21.73 7.19 8.37
N GLU A 90 21.95 5.98 7.83
CA GLU A 90 23.26 5.52 7.41
C GLU A 90 23.88 6.44 6.35
N LEU A 91 23.10 6.81 5.34
CA LEU A 91 23.57 7.70 4.28
C LEU A 91 23.90 9.10 4.80
N ALA A 92 23.11 9.64 5.72
CA ALA A 92 23.35 10.92 6.34
C ALA A 92 24.65 10.88 7.17
N ALA A 93 24.88 9.82 7.92
CA ALA A 93 26.09 9.64 8.69
C ALA A 93 27.32 9.52 7.77
N PHE A 94 27.20 8.78 6.67
CA PHE A 94 28.26 8.65 5.70
C PHE A 94 28.60 9.98 5.05
N ALA A 95 27.59 10.76 4.64
CA ALA A 95 27.78 12.07 4.03
C ALA A 95 28.40 13.08 4.99
N ALA A 96 28.13 12.96 6.29
CA ALA A 96 28.67 13.84 7.32
C ALA A 96 30.04 13.42 7.81
N ALA A 97 30.53 12.21 7.46
CA ALA A 97 31.81 11.72 7.89
C ALA A 97 32.96 12.56 7.31
N PRO A 98 34.05 12.82 8.09
CA PRO A 98 35.20 13.53 7.58
C PRO A 98 35.84 12.78 6.43
N LYS A 99 36.14 13.49 5.33
CA LYS A 99 36.73 12.87 4.14
C LYS A 99 38.20 12.47 4.32
N ASP A 100 38.83 13.04 5.32
CA ASP A 100 40.25 12.85 5.58
C ASP A 100 40.52 11.84 6.70
N ALA A 101 39.50 11.13 7.10
CA ALA A 101 39.66 10.14 8.17
C ALA A 101 40.38 8.90 7.70
#